data_7ad63cb5efb26becfe6f790e1e5bf126
#
_entry.id   7ad63cb5efb26becfe6f790e1e5bf126
#
_cell.length_a   1.000
_cell.length_b   1.000
_cell.length_c   1.000
_cell.angle_alpha   90.00
_cell.angle_beta   90.00
_cell.angle_gamma   90.00
#
_symmetry.space_group_name_H-M   'P 1'
#
loop_
_entity.id
_entity.type
_entity.pdbx_description
1 polymer ?
#
loop_
_entity_poly.entity_id
_entity_poly.type
_entity_poly.pdbx_seq_one_letter_code
_entity_poly.pdbx_strand_id
1 'polypeptide(L)'
;MSKKLIVSADDFGLSEAYDLGAVKAYREGVASVLSLIVSTDEAPRAVELRNRRCPEAQLALHVNYCAGRPVSDPADIPSLVDERGLFHRSSEWVQGPMGDPKCQGSVSPTFEDLLREMRAQVCRYEELVGAPPRRVEAHSVMTEEMLRAFAEVG
;
A
#
# COMPACT_ATOMS: atom_id res chain seq x y z
N MET A 1 -24.03 12.05 19.11
CA MET A 1 -22.85 12.08 18.21
C MET A 1 -23.12 11.13 17.06
N SER A 2 -23.00 11.59 15.80
CA SER A 2 -23.11 10.71 14.63
C SER A 2 -21.82 9.87 14.48
N LYS A 3 -21.94 8.57 14.31
CA LYS A 3 -20.82 7.69 13.96
C LYS A 3 -20.59 7.79 12.45
N LYS A 4 -19.32 7.88 12.02
CA LYS A 4 -18.93 7.85 10.60
C LYS A 4 -18.19 6.53 10.34
N LEU A 5 -18.52 5.87 9.23
CA LEU A 5 -17.84 4.69 8.73
C LEU A 5 -17.00 5.09 7.53
N ILE A 6 -15.78 4.58 7.46
CA ILE A 6 -14.92 4.68 6.29
C ILE A 6 -14.83 3.27 5.70
N VAL A 7 -15.15 3.18 4.41
CA VAL A 7 -15.02 1.93 3.64
C VAL A 7 -13.99 2.16 2.57
N SER A 8 -12.87 1.43 2.66
CA SER A 8 -11.77 1.50 1.71
C SER A 8 -11.99 0.52 0.56
N ALA A 9 -11.71 0.94 -0.67
CA ALA A 9 -11.51 0.06 -1.81
C ALA A 9 -10.01 -0.10 -2.00
N ASP A 10 -9.50 -1.24 -1.56
CA ASP A 10 -8.07 -1.56 -1.55
C ASP A 10 -7.54 -1.92 -2.96
N ASP A 11 -6.21 -2.01 -3.09
CA ASP A 11 -5.50 -2.44 -4.29
C ASP A 11 -5.71 -1.53 -5.52
N PHE A 12 -6.12 -0.28 -5.32
CA PHE A 12 -6.18 0.70 -6.39
C PHE A 12 -4.77 0.97 -6.93
N GLY A 13 -4.58 0.87 -8.24
CA GLY A 13 -3.26 0.93 -8.87
C GLY A 13 -2.59 -0.44 -9.07
N LEU A 14 -3.23 -1.54 -8.68
CA LEU A 14 -2.67 -2.88 -8.88
C LEU A 14 -2.86 -3.38 -10.33
N SER A 15 -4.03 -3.12 -10.91
CA SER A 15 -4.32 -3.39 -12.32
C SER A 15 -5.58 -2.66 -12.79
N GLU A 16 -5.77 -2.57 -14.11
CA GLU A 16 -6.96 -1.95 -14.69
C GLU A 16 -8.29 -2.53 -14.16
N ALA A 17 -8.36 -3.83 -13.95
CA ALA A 17 -9.57 -4.48 -13.46
C ALA A 17 -9.88 -4.05 -12.01
N TYR A 18 -8.86 -4.00 -11.14
CA TYR A 18 -9.00 -3.48 -9.77
C TYR A 18 -9.43 -2.01 -9.78
N ASP A 19 -8.80 -1.18 -10.62
CA ASP A 19 -9.08 0.25 -10.69
C ASP A 19 -10.52 0.54 -11.12
N LEU A 20 -10.99 -0.15 -12.15
CA LEU A 20 -12.38 -0.01 -12.61
C LEU A 20 -13.38 -0.50 -11.54
N GLY A 21 -13.05 -1.59 -10.86
CA GLY A 21 -13.83 -2.11 -9.74
C GLY A 21 -13.91 -1.13 -8.57
N ALA A 22 -12.77 -0.56 -8.17
CA ALA A 22 -12.67 0.42 -7.08
C ALA A 22 -13.45 1.71 -7.40
N VAL A 23 -13.31 2.24 -8.62
CA VAL A 23 -14.09 3.41 -9.08
C VAL A 23 -15.58 3.12 -9.09
N LYS A 24 -15.99 1.91 -9.51
CA LYS A 24 -17.39 1.50 -9.46
C LYS A 24 -17.90 1.40 -8.03
N ALA A 25 -17.13 0.78 -7.12
CA ALA A 25 -17.48 0.67 -5.70
C ALA A 25 -17.61 2.04 -5.03
N TYR A 26 -16.83 3.03 -5.44
CA TYR A 26 -16.92 4.41 -4.97
C TYR A 26 -18.17 5.11 -5.51
N ARG A 27 -18.42 5.03 -6.82
CA ARG A 27 -19.50 5.79 -7.49
C ARG A 27 -20.91 5.21 -7.27
N GLU A 28 -21.02 3.90 -7.18
CA GLU A 28 -22.29 3.16 -7.20
C GLU A 28 -22.49 2.30 -5.94
N GLY A 29 -21.44 2.14 -5.14
CA GLY A 29 -21.43 1.28 -3.96
C GLY A 29 -21.26 2.05 -2.65
N VAL A 30 -20.51 1.45 -1.73
CA VAL A 30 -20.34 1.93 -0.36
C VAL A 30 -18.91 2.44 -0.05
N ALA A 31 -17.99 2.33 -1.00
CA ALA A 31 -16.63 2.80 -0.78
C ALA A 31 -16.59 4.33 -0.64
N SER A 32 -15.77 4.81 0.28
CA SER A 32 -15.60 6.24 0.57
C SER A 32 -14.15 6.71 0.35
N VAL A 33 -13.22 5.77 0.19
CA VAL A 33 -11.79 5.99 -0.03
C VAL A 33 -11.28 4.96 -1.05
N LEU A 34 -10.34 5.37 -1.90
CA LEU A 34 -9.57 4.48 -2.78
C LEU A 34 -8.16 4.35 -2.21
N SER A 35 -7.70 3.13 -1.91
CA SER A 35 -6.40 2.88 -1.29
C SER A 35 -5.37 2.51 -2.35
N LEU A 36 -4.46 3.46 -2.65
CA LEU A 36 -3.55 3.45 -3.81
C LEU A 36 -2.23 2.75 -3.49
N ILE A 37 -1.88 1.71 -4.23
CA ILE A 37 -0.54 1.14 -4.29
C ILE A 37 0.30 1.95 -5.27
N VAL A 38 1.35 2.62 -4.78
CA VAL A 38 2.19 3.52 -5.59
C VAL A 38 3.39 2.85 -6.24
N SER A 39 3.74 1.64 -5.80
CA SER A 39 4.93 0.88 -6.25
C SER A 39 4.71 0.11 -7.55
N THR A 40 3.55 0.22 -8.19
CA THR A 40 3.22 -0.44 -9.44
C THR A 40 3.39 0.50 -10.64
N ASP A 41 3.61 -0.06 -11.83
CA ASP A 41 3.63 0.70 -13.09
C ASP A 41 2.24 1.26 -13.45
N GLU A 42 1.17 0.70 -12.87
CA GLU A 42 -0.22 1.12 -13.09
C GLU A 42 -0.64 2.34 -12.25
N ALA A 43 0.09 2.67 -11.19
CA ALA A 43 -0.27 3.74 -10.26
C ALA A 43 -0.54 5.10 -10.94
N PRO A 44 0.29 5.58 -11.90
CA PRO A 44 0.00 6.84 -12.60
C PRO A 44 -1.34 6.81 -13.34
N ARG A 45 -1.64 5.71 -14.03
CA ARG A 45 -2.90 5.52 -14.76
C ARG A 45 -4.10 5.47 -13.81
N ALA A 46 -3.95 4.82 -12.65
CA ALA A 46 -4.99 4.78 -11.62
C ALA A 46 -5.33 6.19 -11.11
N VAL A 47 -4.33 7.00 -10.82
CA VAL A 47 -4.53 8.41 -10.41
C VAL A 47 -5.24 9.21 -11.50
N GLU A 48 -4.86 9.06 -12.77
CA GLU A 48 -5.56 9.69 -13.89
C GLU A 48 -7.02 9.22 -14.00
N LEU A 49 -7.27 7.92 -13.83
CA LEU A 49 -8.63 7.37 -13.84
C LEU A 49 -9.49 7.99 -12.74
N ARG A 50 -8.95 8.06 -11.51
CA ARG A 50 -9.63 8.73 -10.38
C ARG A 50 -9.93 10.19 -10.72
N ASN A 51 -8.96 10.95 -11.23
CA ASN A 51 -9.13 12.36 -11.55
C ASN A 51 -10.22 12.60 -12.62
N ARG A 52 -10.39 11.66 -13.55
CA ARG A 52 -11.42 11.74 -14.60
C ARG A 52 -12.80 11.25 -14.15
N ARG A 53 -12.87 10.23 -13.29
CA ARG A 53 -14.12 9.50 -12.99
C ARG A 53 -14.75 9.85 -11.65
N CYS A 54 -13.92 10.23 -10.67
CA CYS A 54 -14.35 10.55 -9.31
C CYS A 54 -13.32 11.50 -8.63
N PRO A 55 -13.15 12.73 -9.13
CA PRO A 55 -12.15 13.67 -8.66
C PRO A 55 -12.28 14.01 -7.16
N GLU A 56 -13.47 13.86 -6.60
CA GLU A 56 -13.77 14.07 -5.18
C GLU A 56 -13.35 12.88 -4.28
N ALA A 57 -13.06 11.70 -4.86
CA ALA A 57 -12.65 10.54 -4.09
C ALA A 57 -11.31 10.80 -3.39
N GLN A 58 -11.29 10.57 -2.08
CA GLN A 58 -10.05 10.62 -1.32
C GLN A 58 -9.18 9.41 -1.66
N LEU A 59 -7.87 9.65 -1.80
CA LEU A 59 -6.88 8.60 -1.90
C LEU A 59 -6.23 8.37 -0.53
N ALA A 60 -6.07 7.10 -0.16
CA ALA A 60 -5.18 6.65 0.90
C ALA A 60 -3.90 6.09 0.27
N LEU A 61 -2.79 6.06 1.00
CA LEU A 61 -1.62 5.30 0.62
C LEU A 61 -1.77 3.86 1.10
N HIS A 62 -1.83 2.91 0.17
CA HIS A 62 -1.80 1.47 0.44
C HIS A 62 -0.36 0.98 0.40
N VAL A 63 0.31 0.99 1.56
CA VAL A 63 1.73 0.65 1.67
C VAL A 63 1.92 -0.82 1.33
N ASN A 64 2.74 -1.07 0.32
CA ASN A 64 3.02 -2.39 -0.21
C ASN A 64 4.45 -2.82 0.13
N TYR A 65 4.59 -3.99 0.76
CA TYR A 65 5.87 -4.61 1.08
C TYR A 65 5.97 -6.07 0.59
N CYS A 66 4.99 -6.55 -0.16
CA CYS A 66 4.90 -7.99 -0.48
C CYS A 66 4.44 -8.31 -1.90
N ALA A 67 4.38 -7.33 -2.79
CA ALA A 67 3.99 -7.54 -4.18
C ALA A 67 4.81 -6.69 -5.15
N GLY A 68 5.43 -7.33 -6.13
CA GLY A 68 6.15 -6.64 -7.22
C GLY A 68 7.47 -5.99 -6.80
N ARG A 69 7.76 -4.81 -7.35
CA ARG A 69 9.01 -4.08 -7.10
C ARG A 69 8.83 -3.01 -6.03
N PRO A 70 9.86 -2.74 -5.21
CA PRO A 70 9.88 -1.59 -4.31
C PRO A 70 10.01 -0.27 -5.08
N VAL A 71 9.72 0.82 -4.39
CA VAL A 71 10.04 2.19 -4.84
C VAL A 71 11.52 2.51 -4.57
N SER A 72 12.05 2.05 -3.43
CA SER A 72 13.46 2.16 -3.08
C SER A 72 14.36 1.30 -3.99
N ASP A 73 15.66 1.64 -4.06
CA ASP A 73 16.64 0.73 -4.65
C ASP A 73 16.67 -0.57 -3.82
N PRO A 74 16.50 -1.76 -4.44
CA PRO A 74 16.60 -3.05 -3.75
C PRO A 74 17.86 -3.24 -2.92
N ALA A 75 18.99 -2.64 -3.34
CA ALA A 75 20.25 -2.71 -2.60
C ALA A 75 20.20 -2.00 -1.24
N ASP A 76 19.29 -1.04 -1.08
CA ASP A 76 19.12 -0.25 0.14
C ASP A 76 18.14 -0.88 1.14
N ILE A 77 17.41 -1.92 0.72
CA ILE A 77 16.36 -2.60 1.52
C ILE A 77 16.47 -4.13 1.41
N PRO A 78 17.65 -4.71 1.62
CA PRO A 78 17.91 -6.12 1.31
C PRO A 78 17.05 -7.10 2.10
N SER A 79 16.51 -6.73 3.27
CA SER A 79 15.64 -7.61 4.05
C SER A 79 14.20 -7.71 3.52
N LEU A 80 13.82 -6.82 2.59
CA LEU A 80 12.47 -6.77 2.00
C LEU A 80 12.38 -7.50 0.66
N VAL A 81 13.51 -7.77 0.00
CA VAL A 81 13.54 -8.22 -1.39
C VAL A 81 14.28 -9.54 -1.58
N ASP A 82 13.89 -10.27 -2.61
CA ASP A 82 14.56 -11.47 -3.08
C ASP A 82 15.78 -11.12 -3.97
N GLU A 83 16.50 -12.15 -4.44
CA GLU A 83 17.67 -12.02 -5.32
C GLU A 83 17.39 -11.31 -6.66
N ARG A 84 16.11 -11.20 -7.05
CA ARG A 84 15.68 -10.50 -8.26
C ARG A 84 15.33 -9.04 -7.98
N GLY A 85 15.42 -8.59 -6.73
CA GLY A 85 15.01 -7.25 -6.29
C GLY A 85 13.49 -7.08 -6.26
N LEU A 86 12.73 -8.16 -6.07
CA LEU A 86 11.29 -8.13 -5.88
C LEU A 86 10.95 -8.33 -4.41
N PHE A 87 9.90 -7.70 -3.93
CA PHE A 87 9.40 -7.97 -2.59
C PHE A 87 9.15 -9.46 -2.35
N HIS A 88 9.51 -9.93 -1.17
CA HIS A 88 9.07 -11.23 -0.69
C HIS A 88 7.54 -11.29 -0.60
N ARG A 89 6.96 -12.42 -1.00
CA ARG A 89 5.50 -12.60 -0.95
C ARG A 89 4.99 -12.61 0.49
N SER A 90 3.75 -12.21 0.70
CA SER A 90 3.11 -12.21 2.02
C SER A 90 3.18 -13.56 2.75
N SER A 91 3.13 -14.68 2.00
CA SER A 91 3.25 -16.03 2.54
C SER A 91 4.65 -16.39 3.05
N GLU A 92 5.68 -15.64 2.65
CA GLU A 92 7.08 -15.85 3.07
C GLU A 92 7.42 -15.12 4.36
N TRP A 93 6.57 -14.19 4.81
CA TRP A 93 6.80 -13.40 6.02
C TRP A 93 6.53 -14.20 7.30
N VAL A 94 7.33 -13.91 8.33
CA VAL A 94 6.98 -14.32 9.71
C VAL A 94 5.75 -13.51 10.10
N GLN A 95 4.63 -14.21 10.31
CA GLN A 95 3.38 -13.56 10.68
C GLN A 95 3.40 -13.22 12.17
N GLY A 96 3.07 -11.96 12.48
CA GLY A 96 2.83 -11.53 13.85
C GLY A 96 1.53 -12.10 14.45
N PRO A 97 1.16 -11.71 15.68
CA PRO A 97 -0.01 -12.25 16.40
C PRO A 97 -1.35 -12.11 15.65
N MET A 98 -1.42 -11.20 14.68
CA MET A 98 -2.61 -10.95 13.85
C MET A 98 -2.54 -11.64 12.47
N GLY A 99 -1.46 -12.35 12.17
CA GLY A 99 -1.28 -13.04 10.89
C GLY A 99 -2.01 -14.38 10.82
N ASP A 100 -2.16 -14.92 9.60
CA ASP A 100 -2.69 -16.27 9.41
C ASP A 100 -1.72 -17.30 10.01
N PRO A 101 -2.15 -18.09 11.03
CA PRO A 101 -1.28 -19.09 11.67
C PRO A 101 -0.80 -20.20 10.72
N LYS A 102 -1.34 -20.28 9.50
CA LYS A 102 -0.88 -21.20 8.45
C LYS A 102 0.30 -20.65 7.65
N CYS A 103 0.56 -19.33 7.71
CA CYS A 103 1.70 -18.70 7.06
C CYS A 103 2.90 -18.79 7.99
N GLN A 104 3.73 -19.82 7.82
CA GLN A 104 4.99 -20.02 8.55
C GLN A 104 6.18 -19.55 7.71
N GLY A 105 6.15 -18.30 7.30
CA GLY A 105 7.27 -17.71 6.56
C GLY A 105 8.51 -17.50 7.44
N SER A 106 9.65 -17.32 6.80
CA SER A 106 10.95 -17.06 7.46
C SER A 106 11.45 -15.63 7.28
N VAL A 107 10.79 -14.83 6.45
CA VAL A 107 11.18 -13.45 6.16
C VAL A 107 10.77 -12.55 7.34
N SER A 108 11.75 -11.89 7.93
CA SER A 108 11.56 -10.91 9.01
C SER A 108 12.35 -9.65 8.66
N PRO A 109 11.73 -8.69 7.93
CA PRO A 109 12.40 -7.47 7.54
C PRO A 109 12.87 -6.63 8.73
N THR A 110 13.95 -5.88 8.53
CA THR A 110 14.41 -4.91 9.51
C THR A 110 13.52 -3.68 9.56
N PHE A 111 13.46 -3.04 10.72
CA PHE A 111 12.72 -1.79 10.89
C PHE A 111 13.25 -0.69 9.96
N GLU A 112 14.57 -0.62 9.79
CA GLU A 112 15.25 0.37 8.95
C GLU A 112 14.83 0.25 7.48
N ASP A 113 14.75 -0.97 6.94
CA ASP A 113 14.35 -1.22 5.56
C ASP A 113 12.86 -0.91 5.37
N LEU A 114 12.00 -1.33 6.31
CA LEU A 114 10.58 -0.99 6.31
C LEU A 114 10.36 0.53 6.30
N LEU A 115 11.07 1.26 7.17
CA LEU A 115 10.95 2.71 7.27
C LEU A 115 11.46 3.42 6.01
N ARG A 116 12.55 2.94 5.43
CA ARG A 116 13.11 3.49 4.19
C ARG A 116 12.13 3.35 3.03
N GLU A 117 11.63 2.16 2.82
CA GLU A 117 10.66 1.89 1.75
C GLU A 117 9.35 2.65 1.96
N MET A 118 8.86 2.75 3.19
CA MET A 118 7.67 3.53 3.48
C MET A 118 7.84 5.01 3.12
N ARG A 119 8.98 5.60 3.48
CA ARG A 119 9.29 6.98 3.11
C ARG A 119 9.35 7.17 1.60
N ALA A 120 9.95 6.22 0.88
CA ALA A 120 9.98 6.24 -0.58
C ALA A 120 8.57 6.16 -1.17
N GLN A 121 7.69 5.31 -0.62
CA GLN A 121 6.29 5.21 -1.07
C GLN A 121 5.50 6.48 -0.75
N VAL A 122 5.73 7.14 0.40
CA VAL A 122 5.12 8.45 0.71
C VAL A 122 5.56 9.50 -0.29
N CYS A 123 6.86 9.63 -0.56
CA CYS A 123 7.38 10.56 -1.57
C CYS A 123 6.76 10.27 -2.96
N ARG A 124 6.70 9.01 -3.35
CA ARG A 124 6.09 8.61 -4.63
C ARG A 124 4.59 8.93 -4.67
N TYR A 125 3.87 8.76 -3.57
CA TYR A 125 2.48 9.16 -3.46
C TYR A 125 2.32 10.67 -3.67
N GLU A 126 3.15 11.48 -3.02
CA GLU A 126 3.13 12.94 -3.17
C GLU A 126 3.41 13.40 -4.60
N GLU A 127 4.36 12.76 -5.29
CA GLU A 127 4.63 13.01 -6.70
C GLU A 127 3.42 12.73 -7.60
N LEU A 128 2.72 11.63 -7.35
CA LEU A 128 1.58 11.19 -8.17
C LEU A 128 0.30 11.99 -7.88
N VAL A 129 0.06 12.30 -6.61
CA VAL A 129 -1.21 12.88 -6.15
C VAL A 129 -1.14 14.39 -5.96
N GLY A 130 0.07 14.94 -5.76
CA GLY A 130 0.30 16.37 -5.53
C GLY A 130 0.06 16.82 -4.09
N ALA A 131 -0.11 15.89 -3.14
CA ALA A 131 -0.31 16.18 -1.71
C ALA A 131 0.08 14.95 -0.87
N PRO A 132 0.48 15.15 0.41
CA PRO A 132 0.80 14.03 1.30
C PRO A 132 -0.43 13.17 1.59
N PRO A 133 -0.25 11.86 1.86
CA PRO A 133 -1.34 10.97 2.21
C PRO A 133 -1.93 11.37 3.57
N ARG A 134 -3.26 11.50 3.64
CA ARG A 134 -3.99 11.75 4.90
C ARG A 134 -4.34 10.47 5.65
N ARG A 135 -4.08 9.33 5.03
CA ARG A 135 -4.35 8.00 5.54
C ARG A 135 -3.34 7.04 4.94
N VAL A 136 -2.88 6.14 5.78
CA VAL A 136 -1.97 5.06 5.42
C VAL A 136 -2.62 3.74 5.83
N GLU A 137 -2.58 2.75 4.95
CA GLU A 137 -3.12 1.41 5.16
C GLU A 137 -2.09 0.38 4.70
N ALA A 138 -2.08 -0.80 5.31
CA ALA A 138 -1.14 -1.85 4.94
C ALA A 138 -1.75 -2.81 3.91
N HIS A 139 -0.98 -3.13 2.87
CA HIS A 139 -1.34 -4.17 1.91
C HIS A 139 -0.93 -5.56 2.43
N SER A 140 -1.90 -6.43 2.67
CA SER A 140 -1.76 -7.88 2.90
C SER A 140 -1.03 -8.31 4.18
N VAL A 141 0.06 -7.69 4.59
CA VAL A 141 0.84 -8.05 5.78
C VAL A 141 0.84 -6.93 6.81
N MET A 142 0.89 -7.30 8.10
CA MET A 142 1.00 -6.35 9.20
C MET A 142 1.86 -6.96 10.31
N THR A 143 2.98 -6.32 10.61
CA THR A 143 3.87 -6.68 11.72
C THR A 143 3.97 -5.54 12.73
N GLU A 144 4.56 -5.80 13.89
CA GLU A 144 4.79 -4.77 14.91
C GLU A 144 5.76 -3.70 14.40
N GLU A 145 6.82 -4.12 13.68
CA GLU A 145 7.79 -3.22 13.06
C GLU A 145 7.16 -2.32 12.00
N MET A 146 6.20 -2.83 11.23
CA MET A 146 5.43 -2.02 10.27
C MET A 146 4.58 -0.97 10.97
N LEU A 147 3.91 -1.33 12.07
CA LEU A 147 3.14 -0.37 12.88
C LEU A 147 4.03 0.73 13.45
N ARG A 148 5.25 0.39 13.89
CA ARG A 148 6.24 1.36 14.33
C ARG A 148 6.68 2.28 13.19
N ALA A 149 6.95 1.72 11.99
CA ALA A 149 7.30 2.52 10.81
C ALA A 149 6.17 3.48 10.43
N PHE A 150 4.90 3.05 10.53
CA PHE A 150 3.74 3.90 10.29
C PHE A 150 3.68 5.08 11.28
N ALA A 151 3.98 4.82 12.57
CA ALA A 151 3.99 5.86 13.59
C ALA A 151 5.14 6.89 13.43
N GLU A 152 6.25 6.49 12.77
CA GLU A 152 7.39 7.39 12.50
C GLU A 152 7.17 8.31 11.28
N VAL A 153 6.23 7.98 10.41
CA VAL A 153 6.00 8.73 9.17
C VAL A 153 4.72 9.56 9.23
N GLY A 154 3.75 9.19 10.09
CA GLY A 154 2.47 9.91 10.27
C GLY A 154 2.55 10.98 11.31
#